data_102cec6df3b1bde2bfa4cdda2b4d60af
#
_entry.id   102cec6df3b1bde2bfa4cdda2b4d60af
#
_cell.length_a   1.000
_cell.length_b   1.000
_cell.length_c   1.000
_cell.angle_alpha   90.00
_cell.angle_beta   90.00
_cell.angle_gamma   90.00
#
_symmetry.space_group_name_H-M   'P 1'
#
loop_
_entity.id
_entity.type
_entity.pdbx_description
1 polymer ?
#
loop_
_entity_poly.entity_id
_entity_poly.type
_entity_poly.pdbx_seq_one_letter_code
_entity_poly.pdbx_strand_id
1 'polypeptide(L)'
;MKTLKIEYLGNYANHGQDAEQSFRFAVTGQLEKADNLHHSLGGDCLDMQIKSARATVCKGLDLKAYLDLDGAKRFVYVANDGTAYIMSRAEYEEFCTEFATPTTESAKNGGQPKLRLKSESKALLEWLESRV
;
A
#
# COMPACT_ATOMS: atom_id res chain seq x y z
N MET A 1 7.90 6.80 12.38
CA MET A 1 6.95 6.84 11.23
C MET A 1 6.42 8.26 11.07
N LYS A 2 6.32 8.73 9.84
CA LYS A 2 5.80 10.07 9.54
C LYS A 2 4.37 9.97 9.01
N THR A 3 3.57 11.01 9.21
CA THR A 3 2.23 11.10 8.66
C THR A 3 2.06 12.33 7.79
N LEU A 4 1.16 12.22 6.82
CA LEU A 4 0.76 13.31 5.96
C LEU A 4 -0.75 13.20 5.74
N LYS A 5 -1.49 14.27 6.01
CA LYS A 5 -2.91 14.31 5.71
C LYS A 5 -3.10 14.69 4.25
N ILE A 6 -3.81 13.87 3.50
CA ILE A 6 -4.06 14.10 2.08
C ILE A 6 -5.56 14.17 1.79
N GLU A 7 -5.90 14.84 0.71
CA GLU A 7 -7.26 14.82 0.19
C GLU A 7 -7.45 13.52 -0.61
N TYR A 8 -8.46 12.75 -0.24
CA TYR A 8 -8.73 11.48 -0.93
C TYR A 8 -9.54 11.75 -2.20
N LEU A 9 -8.93 11.45 -3.34
CA LEU A 9 -9.54 11.65 -4.65
C LEU A 9 -10.20 10.35 -5.11
N GLY A 10 -11.51 10.33 -5.22
CA GLY A 10 -12.29 9.13 -5.53
C GLY A 10 -12.67 9.03 -7.01
N ASN A 11 -11.80 9.42 -7.94
CA ASN A 11 -12.13 9.53 -9.37
C ASN A 11 -11.53 8.40 -10.23
N TYR A 12 -10.91 7.41 -9.62
CA TYR A 12 -10.18 6.36 -10.33
C TYR A 12 -10.90 5.02 -10.26
N ALA A 13 -10.43 4.08 -11.06
CA ALA A 13 -11.15 2.84 -11.30
C ALA A 13 -11.28 1.93 -10.08
N ASN A 14 -10.40 2.07 -9.11
CA ASN A 14 -10.43 1.24 -7.91
C ASN A 14 -9.78 1.95 -6.71
N HIS A 15 -10.00 1.41 -5.52
CA HIS A 15 -9.54 1.98 -4.26
C HIS A 15 -8.00 2.11 -4.18
N GLY A 16 -7.27 1.15 -4.72
CA GLY A 16 -5.80 1.20 -4.76
C GLY A 16 -5.29 2.35 -5.60
N GLN A 17 -5.87 2.56 -6.79
CA GLN A 17 -5.51 3.69 -7.67
C GLN A 17 -5.90 5.02 -7.04
N ASP A 18 -7.04 5.11 -6.38
CA ASP A 18 -7.46 6.31 -5.68
C ASP A 18 -6.42 6.71 -4.61
N ALA A 19 -5.96 5.75 -3.83
CA ALA A 19 -4.94 5.98 -2.80
C ALA A 19 -3.61 6.44 -3.40
N GLU A 20 -3.14 5.77 -4.45
CA GLU A 20 -1.88 6.11 -5.12
C GLU A 20 -1.92 7.51 -5.74
N GLN A 21 -2.99 7.85 -6.45
CA GLN A 21 -3.14 9.15 -7.08
C GLN A 21 -3.33 10.27 -6.07
N SER A 22 -4.09 10.02 -5.02
CA SER A 22 -4.29 10.99 -3.95
C SER A 22 -2.97 11.34 -3.26
N PHE A 23 -2.18 10.33 -2.96
CA PHE A 23 -0.85 10.53 -2.36
C PHE A 23 0.09 11.25 -3.32
N ARG A 24 0.13 10.83 -4.58
CA ARG A 24 0.95 11.46 -5.59
C ARG A 24 0.62 12.94 -5.74
N PHE A 25 -0.65 13.29 -5.83
CA PHE A 25 -1.06 14.68 -5.94
C PHE A 25 -0.65 15.50 -4.71
N ALA A 26 -0.81 14.95 -3.53
CA ALA A 26 -0.42 15.62 -2.29
C ALA A 26 1.09 15.95 -2.25
N VAL A 27 1.91 15.07 -2.80
CA VAL A 27 3.38 15.22 -2.76
C VAL A 27 3.91 16.03 -3.93
N THR A 28 3.39 15.81 -5.14
CA THR A 28 3.95 16.41 -6.36
C THR A 28 3.14 17.54 -6.93
N GLY A 29 1.86 17.68 -6.55
CA GLY A 29 0.92 18.62 -7.16
C GLY A 29 0.47 18.22 -8.57
N GLN A 30 0.72 16.98 -8.97
CA GLN A 30 0.38 16.48 -10.30
C GLN A 30 -0.39 15.17 -10.22
N LEU A 31 -1.39 15.04 -11.11
CA LEU A 31 -2.13 13.78 -11.28
C LEU A 31 -1.65 13.11 -12.56
N GLU A 32 -1.60 11.79 -12.52
CA GLU A 32 -1.41 10.98 -13.69
C GLU A 32 -2.67 10.20 -14.01
N LYS A 33 -2.78 9.76 -15.25
CA LYS A 33 -3.85 8.85 -15.63
C LYS A 33 -3.68 7.52 -14.92
N ALA A 34 -4.77 6.95 -14.46
CA ALA A 34 -4.75 5.69 -13.73
C ALA A 34 -4.12 4.55 -14.52
N ASP A 35 -4.29 4.55 -15.85
CA ASP A 35 -3.77 3.51 -16.73
C ASP A 35 -2.25 3.54 -16.92
N ASN A 36 -1.60 4.67 -16.64
CA ASN A 36 -0.14 4.78 -16.80
C ASN A 36 0.61 4.94 -15.48
N LEU A 37 -0.08 4.86 -14.36
CA LEU A 37 0.53 4.99 -13.06
C LEU A 37 1.66 3.96 -12.85
N HIS A 38 1.39 2.69 -13.14
CA HIS A 38 2.39 1.63 -13.00
C HIS A 38 3.56 1.78 -13.97
N HIS A 39 3.30 2.29 -15.15
CA HIS A 39 4.33 2.40 -16.19
C HIS A 39 5.31 3.53 -15.90
N SER A 40 4.82 4.63 -15.37
CA SER A 40 5.68 5.79 -15.12
C SER A 40 6.51 5.65 -13.84
N LEU A 41 6.02 4.90 -12.86
CA LEU A 41 6.64 4.84 -11.53
C LEU A 41 6.78 3.41 -10.99
N GLY A 42 6.56 2.40 -11.82
CA GLY A 42 6.61 1.01 -11.36
C GLY A 42 5.57 0.68 -10.29
N GLY A 43 4.45 1.39 -10.28
CA GLY A 43 3.44 1.27 -9.22
C GLY A 43 3.69 2.17 -8.03
N ASP A 44 4.85 2.83 -8.00
CA ASP A 44 5.28 3.64 -6.87
C ASP A 44 5.27 5.13 -7.22
N CYS A 45 5.20 5.95 -6.20
CA CYS A 45 5.37 7.38 -6.29
C CYS A 45 6.65 7.76 -5.55
N LEU A 46 7.62 8.34 -6.27
CA LEU A 46 8.87 8.79 -5.67
C LEU A 46 9.60 7.67 -4.89
N ASP A 47 9.75 6.51 -5.50
CA ASP A 47 10.35 5.31 -4.90
C ASP A 47 9.61 4.78 -3.66
N MET A 48 8.31 5.05 -3.58
CA MET A 48 7.45 4.56 -2.51
C MET A 48 6.40 3.59 -3.04
N GLN A 49 6.21 2.46 -2.37
CA GLN A 49 5.04 1.63 -2.56
C GLN A 49 3.88 2.19 -1.76
N ILE A 50 2.74 2.37 -2.41
CA ILE A 50 1.55 2.96 -1.80
C ILE A 50 0.46 1.91 -1.73
N LYS A 51 -0.04 1.66 -0.53
CA LYS A 51 -1.06 0.65 -0.24
C LYS A 51 -2.23 1.28 0.49
N SER A 52 -3.37 0.61 0.39
CA SER A 52 -4.58 0.94 1.13
C SER A 52 -5.18 -0.35 1.70
N ALA A 53 -6.32 -0.24 2.39
CA ALA A 53 -7.01 -1.42 2.93
C ALA A 53 -7.25 -2.47 1.83
N ARG A 54 -7.05 -3.73 2.18
CA ARG A 54 -7.23 -4.91 1.33
C ARG A 54 -6.29 -5.01 0.12
N ALA A 55 -5.24 -4.18 0.07
CA ALA A 55 -4.27 -4.23 -1.00
C ALA A 55 -3.42 -5.51 -0.94
N THR A 56 -3.03 -6.04 -2.09
CA THR A 56 -2.04 -7.10 -2.17
C THR A 56 -0.66 -6.53 -1.88
N VAL A 57 0.03 -7.10 -0.89
CA VAL A 57 1.37 -6.62 -0.49
C VAL A 57 2.48 -7.43 -1.11
N CYS A 58 2.24 -8.70 -1.45
CA CYS A 58 3.19 -9.45 -2.26
C CYS A 58 2.51 -10.62 -2.96
N LYS A 59 3.11 -11.06 -4.06
CA LYS A 59 2.77 -12.32 -4.72
C LYS A 59 3.60 -13.42 -4.08
N GLY A 60 2.95 -14.53 -3.70
CA GLY A 60 3.56 -15.55 -2.87
C GLY A 60 3.47 -15.19 -1.38
N LEU A 61 4.14 -15.97 -0.55
CA LEU A 61 4.05 -15.84 0.90
C LEU A 61 5.35 -15.36 1.55
N ASP A 62 6.38 -15.10 0.74
CA ASP A 62 7.68 -14.60 1.23
C ASP A 62 7.80 -13.10 0.98
N LEU A 63 7.36 -12.33 1.97
CA LEU A 63 7.38 -10.88 1.89
C LEU A 63 8.79 -10.31 1.72
N LYS A 64 9.77 -10.84 2.45
CA LYS A 64 11.15 -10.34 2.37
C LYS A 64 11.75 -10.54 0.98
N ALA A 65 11.59 -11.73 0.40
CA ALA A 65 12.07 -12.01 -0.94
C ALA A 65 11.41 -11.10 -1.96
N TYR A 66 10.10 -10.87 -1.83
CA TYR A 66 9.38 -9.95 -2.71
C TYR A 66 9.90 -8.53 -2.61
N LEU A 67 10.09 -8.02 -1.40
CA LEU A 67 10.59 -6.65 -1.18
C LEU A 67 12.04 -6.48 -1.66
N ASP A 68 12.87 -7.51 -1.55
CA ASP A 68 14.24 -7.48 -2.07
C ASP A 68 14.27 -7.31 -3.59
N LEU A 69 13.33 -7.93 -4.30
CA LEU A 69 13.22 -7.81 -5.76
C LEU A 69 12.62 -6.48 -6.18
N ASP A 70 11.68 -5.95 -5.41
CA ASP A 70 10.95 -4.72 -5.76
C ASP A 70 11.84 -3.48 -5.71
N GLY A 71 12.74 -3.41 -4.74
CA GLY A 71 13.68 -2.30 -4.60
C GLY A 71 13.10 -1.01 -4.03
N ALA A 72 11.84 -0.98 -3.64
CA ALA A 72 11.26 0.18 -2.99
C ALA A 72 11.91 0.40 -1.61
N LYS A 73 12.17 1.65 -1.28
CA LYS A 73 12.86 2.02 -0.03
C LYS A 73 11.92 2.53 1.04
N ARG A 74 10.77 3.06 0.65
CA ARG A 74 9.76 3.59 1.54
C ARG A 74 8.39 3.04 1.17
N PHE A 75 7.51 3.01 2.14
CA PHE A 75 6.20 2.39 2.00
C PHE A 75 5.17 3.30 2.64
N VAL A 76 4.00 3.38 2.03
CA VAL A 76 2.93 4.26 2.49
C VAL A 76 1.65 3.47 2.61
N TYR A 77 1.00 3.59 3.75
CA TYR A 77 -0.38 3.13 3.92
C TYR A 77 -1.28 4.35 3.96
N VAL A 78 -2.26 4.41 3.06
CA VAL A 78 -3.25 5.48 3.00
C VAL A 78 -4.52 5.00 3.68
N ALA A 79 -4.81 5.55 4.84
CA ALA A 79 -6.02 5.24 5.59
C ALA A 79 -7.26 5.83 4.91
N ASN A 80 -8.42 5.27 5.25
CA ASN A 80 -9.70 5.70 4.65
C ASN A 80 -10.04 7.18 4.94
N ASP A 81 -9.52 7.73 6.03
CA ASP A 81 -9.72 9.13 6.40
C ASP A 81 -8.74 10.10 5.69
N GLY A 82 -7.87 9.58 4.83
CA GLY A 82 -6.88 10.39 4.13
C GLY A 82 -5.56 10.58 4.86
N THR A 83 -5.35 9.92 5.99
CA THR A 83 -4.05 9.95 6.65
C THR A 83 -3.10 8.98 5.96
N ALA A 84 -1.97 9.47 5.46
CA ALA A 84 -0.92 8.65 4.88
C ALA A 84 0.16 8.41 5.93
N TYR A 85 0.47 7.13 6.18
CA TYR A 85 1.51 6.69 7.11
C TYR A 85 2.73 6.27 6.32
N ILE A 86 3.82 7.00 6.46
CA ILE A 86 5.06 6.77 5.69
C ILE A 86 6.01 5.95 6.56
N MET A 87 6.33 4.76 6.09
CA MET A 87 7.09 3.75 6.83
C MET A 87 8.43 3.50 6.18
N SER A 88 9.41 3.13 7.02
CA SER A 88 10.61 2.45 6.56
C SER A 88 10.27 1.02 6.15
N ARG A 89 11.22 0.33 5.51
CA ARG A 89 11.04 -1.09 5.18
C ARG A 89 10.79 -1.94 6.43
N ALA A 90 11.53 -1.71 7.50
CA ALA A 90 11.38 -2.47 8.75
C ALA A 90 9.98 -2.28 9.35
N GLU A 91 9.49 -1.05 9.40
CA GLU A 91 8.13 -0.75 9.87
C GLU A 91 7.08 -1.40 8.98
N TYR A 92 7.27 -1.38 7.68
CA TYR A 92 6.35 -2.00 6.74
C TYR A 92 6.31 -3.53 6.87
N GLU A 93 7.46 -4.16 7.07
CA GLU A 93 7.50 -5.61 7.31
C GLU A 93 6.73 -5.99 8.59
N GLU A 94 6.88 -5.23 9.67
CA GLU A 94 6.10 -5.43 10.88
C GLU A 94 4.61 -5.23 10.64
N PHE A 95 4.24 -4.18 9.93
CA PHE A 95 2.85 -3.88 9.58
C PHE A 95 2.22 -5.02 8.79
N CYS A 96 2.90 -5.52 7.78
CA CYS A 96 2.39 -6.63 6.97
C CYS A 96 2.33 -7.94 7.76
N THR A 97 3.30 -8.21 8.63
CA THR A 97 3.28 -9.39 9.48
C THR A 97 2.04 -9.40 10.38
N GLU A 98 1.66 -8.24 10.88
CA GLU A 98 0.50 -8.09 11.78
C GLU A 98 -0.84 -8.08 11.03
N PHE A 99 -0.92 -7.45 9.86
CA PHE A 99 -2.18 -7.14 9.21
C PHE A 99 -2.37 -7.73 7.82
N ALA A 100 -1.41 -8.45 7.26
CA ALA A 100 -1.59 -9.15 6.00
C ALA A 100 -1.83 -10.63 6.22
N THR A 101 -2.72 -11.21 5.41
CA THR A 101 -3.05 -12.63 5.48
C THR A 101 -2.98 -13.27 4.09
N PRO A 102 -2.70 -14.59 4.02
CA PRO A 102 -2.75 -15.30 2.75
C PRO A 102 -4.16 -15.30 2.15
N THR A 103 -4.24 -15.16 0.84
CA THR A 103 -5.49 -15.33 0.12
C THR A 103 -5.64 -16.78 -0.32
N THR A 104 -6.80 -17.37 -0.03
CA THR A 104 -7.06 -18.78 -0.38
C THR A 104 -7.65 -18.96 -1.77
N GLU A 105 -8.34 -17.94 -2.31
CA GLU A 105 -8.99 -18.03 -3.61
C GLU A 105 -8.02 -18.24 -4.77
N SER A 106 -6.89 -17.55 -4.77
CA SER A 106 -5.88 -17.71 -5.82
C SER A 106 -5.31 -19.12 -5.85
N ALA A 107 -5.11 -19.73 -4.68
CA ALA A 107 -4.63 -21.11 -4.58
C ALA A 107 -5.66 -22.12 -5.10
N LYS A 108 -6.95 -21.92 -4.81
CA LYS A 108 -8.05 -22.79 -5.29
C LYS A 108 -8.17 -22.79 -6.81
N ASN A 109 -7.88 -21.66 -7.44
CA ASN A 109 -7.99 -21.50 -8.91
C ASN A 109 -6.65 -21.78 -9.61
N GLY A 110 -5.70 -22.43 -8.96
CA GLY A 110 -4.39 -22.73 -9.52
C GLY A 110 -3.45 -21.53 -9.60
N GLY A 111 -3.84 -20.40 -9.02
CA GLY A 111 -3.00 -19.22 -8.97
C GLY A 111 -2.00 -19.26 -7.81
N GLN A 112 -0.99 -18.40 -7.87
CA GLN A 112 -0.03 -18.24 -6.79
C GLN A 112 -0.70 -17.60 -5.58
N PRO A 113 -0.48 -18.09 -4.35
CA PRO A 113 -0.95 -17.42 -3.13
C PRO A 113 -0.41 -15.98 -3.06
N LYS A 114 -1.18 -15.10 -2.45
CA LYS A 114 -0.81 -13.70 -2.25
C LYS A 114 -1.02 -13.33 -0.79
N LEU A 115 -0.24 -12.39 -0.29
CA LEU A 115 -0.51 -11.73 0.98
C LEU A 115 -1.32 -10.47 0.72
N ARG A 116 -2.43 -10.31 1.43
CA ARG A 116 -3.29 -9.12 1.34
C ARG A 116 -3.49 -8.49 2.69
N LEU A 117 -3.50 -7.16 2.72
CA LEU A 117 -3.89 -6.44 3.91
C LEU A 117 -5.37 -6.69 4.22
N LYS A 118 -5.68 -6.74 5.50
CA LYS A 118 -7.05 -6.81 5.99
C LYS A 118 -7.80 -5.51 5.72
N SER A 119 -9.12 -5.55 5.85
CA SER A 119 -9.93 -4.34 5.90
C SER A 119 -9.46 -3.46 7.05
N GLU A 120 -9.61 -2.15 6.89
CA GLU A 120 -9.18 -1.21 7.92
C GLU A 120 -10.01 -1.42 9.19
N SER A 121 -9.32 -1.68 10.28
CA SER A 121 -9.91 -1.94 11.59
C SER A 121 -9.38 -0.94 12.60
N LYS A 122 -10.05 -0.85 13.73
CA LYS A 122 -9.61 -0.05 14.87
C LYS A 122 -8.21 -0.49 15.33
N ALA A 123 -7.97 -1.80 15.39
CA ALA A 123 -6.68 -2.35 15.79
C ALA A 123 -5.56 -1.94 14.84
N LEU A 124 -5.80 -1.94 13.53
CA LEU A 124 -4.85 -1.51 12.53
C LEU A 124 -4.50 -0.03 12.70
N LEU A 125 -5.49 0.81 12.88
CA LEU A 125 -5.29 2.25 13.07
C LEU A 125 -4.57 2.55 14.38
N GLU A 126 -4.92 1.88 15.46
CA GLU A 126 -4.24 2.03 16.77
C GLU A 126 -2.77 1.62 16.68
N TRP A 127 -2.47 0.55 15.95
CA TRP A 127 -1.11 0.10 15.73
C TRP A 127 -0.29 1.17 15.01
N LEU A 128 -0.84 1.75 13.94
CA LEU A 128 -0.19 2.83 13.18
C LEU A 128 0.02 4.08 14.06
N GLU A 129 -1.03 4.52 14.75
CA GLU A 129 -0.97 5.71 15.61
C GLU A 129 0.05 5.57 16.73
N SER A 130 0.22 4.37 17.27
CA SER A 130 1.18 4.12 18.34
C SER A 130 2.64 4.27 17.91
N ARG A 131 2.90 4.31 16.61
CA ARG A 131 4.26 4.39 16.04
C ARG A 131 4.57 5.72 15.38
N VAL A 132 3.65 6.63 15.41
CA VAL A 132 3.86 7.99 14.90
C VAL A 132 4.73 8.83 15.82
#